data_1bc479918d418895ed47e3739c79674e
#
_entry.id   1bc479918d418895ed47e3739c79674e
#
_cell.length_a   1.000
_cell.length_b   1.000
_cell.length_c   1.000
_cell.angle_alpha   90.00
_cell.angle_beta   90.00
_cell.angle_gamma   90.00
#
_symmetry.space_group_name_H-M   'P 1'
#
loop_
_entity.id
_entity.type
_entity.pdbx_description
1 polymer ?
#
loop_
_entity_poly.entity_id
_entity_poly.type
_entity_poly.pdbx_seq_one_letter_code
_entity_poly.pdbx_strand_id
1 'polypeptide(L)'
;DIDHLRGTFSVKGDVIELVPGHNDKIIVRIEMFDDEIERICEIDPLTKNIINAYVLYVFPPATGYARDMKDINIACEGIEKELEERLKYYKDNNKPLEYERLEQRCRYDLEALRETGVCPGIENYAMHIDHRTFGQRPYNLFDYFPKDFLIVVDESHVSLPQIKGMFNGDRARKETLVEYGFRLPSALENRPLKFEEFEEIDAQRIYISATPGDYELEKAGEVVEQIIRPTGLLDPSVEVRKTMGQIDNLLEEIRKNIAVNERTLITTLTVKMAEDLTSFLKQQNLKVAYLHHETKTLERSQIIHDLRKGEYDVLVGINLLREGLDLPEVSLVAILDADKEGFLRSEKSLIQTIGRAARNAHGRVIMYADKMTDSMNKAITETNRRRSIQEAYNAEHGIVPKTII
;
A
#
# COMPACT_ATOMS: atom_id res chain seq x y z
N ASP A 1 -9.72 21.18 25.05
CA ASP A 1 -10.26 20.61 23.81
C ASP A 1 -11.19 19.45 24.13
N ILE A 2 -12.39 19.45 23.62
CA ILE A 2 -13.44 18.48 23.99
C ILE A 2 -13.18 17.13 23.31
N ASP A 3 -12.41 17.10 22.23
CA ASP A 3 -12.31 15.94 21.34
C ASP A 3 -11.16 14.96 21.66
N HIS A 4 -10.39 15.17 22.72
CA HIS A 4 -9.28 14.29 23.15
C HIS A 4 -8.42 13.78 21.97
N LEU A 5 -7.96 14.69 21.11
CA LEU A 5 -7.14 14.35 19.94
C LEU A 5 -5.71 13.94 20.38
N ARG A 6 -5.09 13.04 19.62
CA ARG A 6 -3.70 12.61 19.86
C ARG A 6 -2.74 13.81 19.93
N GLY A 7 -1.87 13.82 20.93
CA GLY A 7 -0.90 14.89 21.12
C GLY A 7 -1.46 16.18 21.72
N THR A 8 -2.72 16.19 22.16
CA THR A 8 -3.31 17.33 22.87
C THR A 8 -3.27 17.16 24.38
N PHE A 9 -3.32 18.26 25.11
CA PHE A 9 -3.39 18.25 26.56
C PHE A 9 -4.36 19.32 27.09
N SER A 10 -4.80 19.13 28.31
CA SER A 10 -5.58 20.12 29.06
C SER A 10 -5.04 20.25 30.48
N VAL A 11 -5.12 21.45 31.04
CA VAL A 11 -4.71 21.75 32.41
C VAL A 11 -5.91 22.29 33.17
N LYS A 12 -6.22 21.71 34.33
CA LYS A 12 -7.29 22.15 35.23
C LYS A 12 -6.79 22.13 36.68
N GLY A 13 -6.44 23.30 37.21
CA GLY A 13 -5.78 23.41 38.50
C GLY A 13 -4.46 22.65 38.49
N ASP A 14 -4.29 21.76 39.44
CA ASP A 14 -3.07 20.95 39.63
C ASP A 14 -3.09 19.61 38.83
N VAL A 15 -4.01 19.48 37.89
CA VAL A 15 -4.16 18.27 37.07
C VAL A 15 -3.90 18.58 35.59
N ILE A 16 -2.97 17.82 35.01
CA ILE A 16 -2.67 17.83 33.57
C ILE A 16 -3.19 16.51 32.99
N GLU A 17 -4.08 16.60 32.00
CA GLU A 17 -4.53 15.44 31.21
C GLU A 17 -4.02 15.58 29.79
N LEU A 18 -3.36 14.54 29.27
CA LEU A 18 -2.87 14.53 27.90
C LEU A 18 -3.17 13.21 27.18
N VAL A 19 -3.43 13.29 25.89
CA VAL A 19 -3.62 12.14 25.02
C VAL A 19 -2.30 11.83 24.32
N PRO A 20 -1.68 10.66 24.59
CA PRO A 20 -0.42 10.30 23.95
C PRO A 20 -0.52 10.26 22.42
N GLY A 21 0.53 10.67 21.72
CA GLY A 21 0.55 10.65 20.25
C GLY A 21 0.43 9.26 19.63
N HIS A 22 0.78 8.20 20.38
CA HIS A 22 0.75 6.80 19.91
C HIS A 22 -0.56 6.07 20.26
N ASN A 23 -1.40 6.59 21.18
CA ASN A 23 -2.60 5.91 21.64
C ASN A 23 -3.70 6.91 22.04
N ASP A 24 -4.82 6.90 21.33
CA ASP A 24 -5.99 7.76 21.59
C ASP A 24 -7.06 7.09 22.47
N LYS A 25 -6.82 5.86 22.89
CA LYS A 25 -7.74 5.10 23.78
C LYS A 25 -7.45 5.30 25.24
N ILE A 26 -6.44 6.07 25.59
CA ILE A 26 -6.05 6.37 26.96
C ILE A 26 -5.80 7.87 27.13
N ILE A 27 -5.96 8.36 28.34
CA ILE A 27 -5.51 9.68 28.78
C ILE A 27 -4.46 9.46 29.86
N VAL A 28 -3.34 10.15 29.77
CA VAL A 28 -2.37 10.19 30.86
C VAL A 28 -2.68 11.40 31.74
N ARG A 29 -2.99 11.13 32.99
CA ARG A 29 -3.25 12.15 34.01
C ARG A 29 -2.03 12.29 34.89
N ILE A 30 -1.56 13.52 35.06
CA ILE A 30 -0.49 13.92 35.95
C ILE A 30 -1.13 14.81 37.02
N GLU A 31 -1.03 14.41 38.28
CA GLU A 31 -1.51 15.17 39.41
C GLU A 31 -0.29 15.83 40.08
N MET A 32 -0.38 17.13 40.29
CA MET A 32 0.68 17.95 40.86
C MET A 32 0.27 18.37 42.26
N PHE A 33 1.25 18.53 43.16
CA PHE A 33 1.12 19.25 44.39
C PHE A 33 2.24 20.31 44.42
N ASP A 34 1.86 21.55 44.30
CA ASP A 34 2.79 22.65 44.09
C ASP A 34 3.69 22.35 42.85
N ASP A 35 4.99 22.31 42.98
CA ASP A 35 5.95 22.01 41.90
C ASP A 35 6.35 20.53 41.80
N GLU A 36 5.72 19.65 42.61
CA GLU A 36 6.04 18.23 42.64
C GLU A 36 4.95 17.37 41.95
N ILE A 37 5.38 16.33 41.24
CA ILE A 37 4.46 15.33 40.67
C ILE A 37 4.06 14.35 41.76
N GLU A 38 2.80 14.35 42.16
CA GLU A 38 2.26 13.44 43.16
C GLU A 38 1.91 12.08 42.52
N ARG A 39 1.31 12.10 41.34
CA ARG A 39 0.87 10.87 40.68
C ARG A 39 0.87 11.01 39.15
N ILE A 40 1.24 9.89 38.52
CA ILE A 40 1.08 9.71 37.06
C ILE A 40 0.24 8.45 36.83
N CYS A 41 -0.88 8.55 36.09
CA CYS A 41 -1.70 7.40 35.78
C CYS A 41 -2.32 7.46 34.41
N GLU A 42 -2.57 6.28 33.82
CA GLU A 42 -3.43 6.14 32.64
C GLU A 42 -4.87 5.99 33.11
N ILE A 43 -5.78 6.71 32.46
CA ILE A 43 -7.20 6.66 32.72
C ILE A 43 -7.97 6.36 31.42
N ASP A 44 -9.09 5.70 31.58
CA ASP A 44 -10.05 5.48 30.50
C ASP A 44 -10.72 6.81 30.12
N PRO A 45 -10.75 7.21 28.83
CA PRO A 45 -11.32 8.49 28.42
C PRO A 45 -12.79 8.68 28.75
N LEU A 46 -13.58 7.58 28.76
CA LEU A 46 -15.01 7.60 29.00
C LEU A 46 -15.37 7.51 30.48
N THR A 47 -14.85 6.47 31.14
CA THR A 47 -15.20 6.18 32.54
C THR A 47 -14.37 6.95 33.55
N LYS A 48 -13.24 7.53 33.13
CA LYS A 48 -12.23 8.21 33.95
C LYS A 48 -11.60 7.31 35.03
N ASN A 49 -11.81 6.00 34.95
CA ASN A 49 -11.19 5.06 35.87
C ASN A 49 -9.69 4.92 35.60
N ILE A 50 -8.91 4.76 36.63
CA ILE A 50 -7.48 4.50 36.55
C ILE A 50 -7.26 3.09 35.98
N ILE A 51 -6.51 2.98 34.89
CA ILE A 51 -6.10 1.73 34.25
C ILE A 51 -4.78 1.25 34.88
N ASN A 52 -3.78 2.14 34.90
CA ASN A 52 -2.44 1.88 35.42
C ASN A 52 -1.90 3.12 36.13
N ALA A 53 -0.97 2.91 37.09
CA ALA A 53 -0.21 3.98 37.73
C ALA A 53 1.29 3.79 37.44
N TYR A 54 2.01 4.90 37.31
CA TYR A 54 3.41 4.91 36.88
C TYR A 54 4.25 5.79 37.82
N VAL A 55 5.49 5.40 38.01
CA VAL A 55 6.53 6.23 38.65
C VAL A 55 7.22 7.13 37.63
N LEU A 56 7.28 6.66 36.39
CA LEU A 56 7.86 7.36 35.26
C LEU A 56 7.03 7.09 34.00
N TYR A 57 6.74 8.11 33.23
CA TYR A 57 6.07 7.97 31.96
C TYR A 57 6.84 8.71 30.87
N VAL A 58 7.03 8.05 29.69
CA VAL A 58 7.74 8.63 28.55
C VAL A 58 6.72 9.02 27.49
N PHE A 59 6.72 10.29 27.10
CA PHE A 59 5.87 10.83 26.06
C PHE A 59 6.67 10.91 24.73
N PRO A 60 6.48 9.97 23.80
CA PRO A 60 7.06 10.14 22.47
C PRO A 60 6.40 11.32 21.76
N PRO A 61 7.12 12.00 20.85
CA PRO A 61 6.54 13.08 20.07
C PRO A 61 5.34 12.60 19.25
N ALA A 62 4.30 13.44 19.16
CA ALA A 62 3.10 13.14 18.38
C ALA A 62 3.31 13.25 16.86
N THR A 63 4.39 13.88 16.43
CA THR A 63 4.75 14.06 15.02
C THR A 63 6.26 13.97 14.83
N GLY A 64 6.72 13.47 13.68
CA GLY A 64 8.12 13.45 13.28
C GLY A 64 8.74 14.84 13.09
N TYR A 65 7.94 15.89 13.07
CA TYR A 65 8.36 17.28 12.92
C TYR A 65 8.46 18.05 14.26
N ALA A 66 8.23 17.38 15.38
CA ALA A 66 8.41 18.01 16.69
C ALA A 66 9.87 18.40 16.91
N ARG A 67 10.11 19.67 17.20
CA ARG A 67 11.42 20.27 17.49
C ARG A 67 11.26 21.23 18.67
N ASP A 68 12.36 21.59 19.30
CA ASP A 68 12.32 22.67 20.27
C ASP A 68 12.10 24.03 19.59
N MET A 69 11.64 25.01 20.36
CA MET A 69 11.31 26.34 19.83
C MET A 69 12.52 27.10 19.27
N LYS A 70 13.72 26.75 19.70
CA LYS A 70 14.94 27.34 19.18
C LYS A 70 15.18 26.87 17.74
N ASP A 71 15.07 25.58 17.49
CA ASP A 71 15.20 25.00 16.16
C ASP A 71 14.09 25.48 15.21
N ILE A 72 12.84 25.57 15.72
CA ILE A 72 11.71 26.14 14.97
C ILE A 72 11.98 27.57 14.55
N ASN A 73 12.53 28.41 15.43
CA ASN A 73 12.83 29.79 15.09
C ASN A 73 13.90 29.89 13.99
N ILE A 74 14.95 29.05 14.03
CA ILE A 74 15.96 28.98 12.97
C ILE A 74 15.31 28.55 11.64
N ALA A 75 14.43 27.57 11.68
CA ALA A 75 13.68 27.14 10.48
C ALA A 75 12.80 28.27 9.94
N CYS A 76 12.12 29.03 10.81
CA CYS A 76 11.31 30.18 10.42
C CYS A 76 12.12 31.28 9.71
N GLU A 77 13.34 31.55 10.16
CA GLU A 77 14.23 32.51 9.48
C GLU A 77 14.57 32.04 8.05
N GLY A 78 14.84 30.74 7.89
CA GLY A 78 15.08 30.14 6.58
C GLY A 78 13.87 30.21 5.65
N ILE A 79 12.69 29.91 6.18
CA ILE A 79 11.40 29.98 5.44
C ILE A 79 11.11 31.43 5.03
N GLU A 80 11.30 32.38 5.92
CA GLU A 80 11.05 33.80 5.65
C GLU A 80 11.96 34.35 4.55
N LYS A 81 13.23 33.98 4.59
CA LYS A 81 14.19 34.35 3.54
C LYS A 81 13.81 33.78 2.18
N GLU A 82 13.47 32.49 2.13
CA GLU A 82 13.02 31.85 0.90
C GLU A 82 11.72 32.47 0.37
N LEU A 83 10.79 32.82 1.27
CA LEU A 83 9.54 33.50 0.92
C LEU A 83 9.85 34.85 0.23
N GLU A 84 10.69 35.67 0.80
CA GLU A 84 11.06 36.99 0.23
C GLU A 84 11.65 36.84 -1.19
N GLU A 85 12.57 35.88 -1.34
CA GLU A 85 13.16 35.55 -2.65
C GLU A 85 12.11 35.13 -3.67
N ARG A 86 11.16 34.29 -3.26
CA ARG A 86 10.09 33.78 -4.14
C ARG A 86 9.05 34.84 -4.46
N LEU A 87 8.69 35.70 -3.51
CA LEU A 87 7.78 36.83 -3.75
C LEU A 87 8.40 37.83 -4.73
N LYS A 88 9.69 38.12 -4.62
CA LYS A 88 10.40 38.91 -5.60
C LYS A 88 10.34 38.31 -6.99
N TYR A 89 10.57 37.00 -7.11
CA TYR A 89 10.43 36.28 -8.39
C TYR A 89 9.04 36.46 -9.01
N TYR A 90 7.96 36.32 -8.23
CA TYR A 90 6.60 36.50 -8.75
C TYR A 90 6.34 37.96 -9.18
N LYS A 91 6.83 38.91 -8.43
CA LYS A 91 6.72 40.33 -8.77
C LYS A 91 7.44 40.64 -10.09
N ASP A 92 8.67 40.18 -10.24
CA ASP A 92 9.50 40.41 -11.43
C ASP A 92 8.92 39.71 -12.69
N ASN A 93 8.15 38.62 -12.51
CA ASN A 93 7.50 37.87 -13.58
C ASN A 93 6.00 38.20 -13.76
N ASN A 94 5.51 39.28 -13.13
CA ASN A 94 4.13 39.74 -13.23
C ASN A 94 3.07 38.67 -12.88
N LYS A 95 3.28 37.93 -11.78
CA LYS A 95 2.43 36.88 -11.24
C LYS A 95 1.76 37.32 -9.91
N PRO A 96 0.81 38.24 -9.93
CA PRO A 96 0.25 38.84 -8.70
C PRO A 96 -0.60 37.87 -7.88
N LEU A 97 -1.29 36.95 -8.51
CA LEU A 97 -2.14 35.95 -7.81
C LEU A 97 -1.29 34.94 -7.05
N GLU A 98 -0.18 34.48 -7.66
CA GLU A 98 0.76 33.56 -7.04
C GLU A 98 1.49 34.24 -5.87
N TYR A 99 1.82 35.51 -6.05
CA TYR A 99 2.41 36.35 -5.02
C TYR A 99 1.53 36.42 -3.78
N GLU A 100 0.29 36.89 -3.94
CA GLU A 100 -0.66 37.10 -2.84
C GLU A 100 -0.96 35.78 -2.12
N ARG A 101 -1.21 34.70 -2.86
CA ARG A 101 -1.52 33.38 -2.33
C ARG A 101 -0.37 32.83 -1.48
N LEU A 102 0.85 32.88 -2.00
CA LEU A 102 2.02 32.37 -1.27
C LEU A 102 2.31 33.21 -0.04
N GLU A 103 2.27 34.54 -0.17
CA GLU A 103 2.52 35.46 0.94
C GLU A 103 1.55 35.21 2.09
N GLN A 104 0.25 35.21 1.82
CA GLN A 104 -0.79 35.01 2.83
C GLN A 104 -0.59 33.66 3.55
N ARG A 105 -0.38 32.60 2.78
CA ARG A 105 -0.22 31.26 3.33
C ARG A 105 1.02 31.13 4.19
N CYS A 106 2.18 31.54 3.70
CA CYS A 106 3.43 31.38 4.43
C CYS A 106 3.51 32.26 5.68
N ARG A 107 2.95 33.51 5.64
CA ARG A 107 2.93 34.35 6.85
C ARG A 107 2.05 33.76 7.95
N TYR A 108 0.89 33.20 7.58
CA TYR A 108 0.03 32.49 8.53
C TYR A 108 0.74 31.26 9.13
N ASP A 109 1.40 30.46 8.29
CA ASP A 109 2.13 29.27 8.74
C ASP A 109 3.34 29.65 9.64
N LEU A 110 4.06 30.74 9.32
CA LEU A 110 5.16 31.27 10.14
C LEU A 110 4.69 31.76 11.51
N GLU A 111 3.54 32.44 11.60
CA GLU A 111 2.94 32.85 12.86
C GLU A 111 2.62 31.64 13.72
N ALA A 112 1.93 30.64 13.17
CA ALA A 112 1.61 29.40 13.87
C ALA A 112 2.86 28.64 14.35
N LEU A 113 3.89 28.53 13.51
CA LEU A 113 5.15 27.90 13.89
C LEU A 113 5.85 28.61 15.04
N ARG A 114 5.89 29.95 15.03
CA ARG A 114 6.51 30.76 16.10
C ARG A 114 5.74 30.70 17.42
N GLU A 115 4.42 30.54 17.36
CA GLU A 115 3.57 30.47 18.57
C GLU A 115 3.51 29.07 19.15
N THR A 116 3.34 28.05 18.32
CA THR A 116 3.00 26.70 18.77
C THR A 116 4.01 25.63 18.36
N GLY A 117 4.96 25.96 17.49
CA GLY A 117 5.92 25.00 16.92
C GLY A 117 5.32 24.08 15.83
N VAL A 118 4.04 24.26 15.45
CA VAL A 118 3.35 23.44 14.46
C VAL A 118 2.48 24.29 13.55
N CYS A 119 2.27 23.82 12.30
CA CYS A 119 1.28 24.40 11.40
C CYS A 119 0.66 23.31 10.51
N PRO A 120 -0.53 23.51 9.93
CA PRO A 120 -1.09 22.60 8.96
C PRO A 120 -0.22 22.50 7.71
N GLY A 121 0.23 21.29 7.35
CA GLY A 121 1.12 21.07 6.21
C GLY A 121 2.60 21.37 6.52
N ILE A 122 3.00 21.24 7.77
CA ILE A 122 4.38 21.43 8.26
C ILE A 122 5.43 20.65 7.44
N GLU A 123 5.03 19.51 6.85
CA GLU A 123 5.87 18.70 5.99
C GLU A 123 6.39 19.45 4.75
N ASN A 124 5.71 20.52 4.32
CA ASN A 124 6.17 21.33 3.19
C ASN A 124 7.37 22.21 3.55
N TYR A 125 7.64 22.37 4.83
CA TYR A 125 8.79 23.10 5.38
C TYR A 125 9.88 22.17 5.92
N ALA A 126 9.76 20.84 5.68
CA ALA A 126 10.66 19.82 6.23
C ALA A 126 12.14 20.09 5.94
N MET A 127 12.49 20.66 4.78
CA MET A 127 13.87 21.01 4.45
C MET A 127 14.45 21.99 5.48
N HIS A 128 13.71 23.03 5.85
CA HIS A 128 14.14 24.03 6.84
C HIS A 128 14.14 23.46 8.26
N ILE A 129 13.10 22.69 8.63
CA ILE A 129 12.96 22.08 9.96
C ILE A 129 14.07 21.05 10.23
N ASP A 130 14.49 20.33 9.21
CA ASP A 130 15.57 19.34 9.29
C ASP A 130 16.96 19.96 9.03
N HIS A 131 17.06 21.29 8.85
CA HIS A 131 18.29 22.02 8.51
C HIS A 131 19.02 21.44 7.28
N ARG A 132 18.26 20.94 6.30
CA ARG A 132 18.78 20.39 5.04
C ARG A 132 18.92 21.50 3.99
N THR A 133 19.73 21.23 2.99
CA THR A 133 19.90 22.06 1.79
C THR A 133 19.22 21.43 0.57
N PHE A 134 18.98 22.22 -0.47
CA PHE A 134 18.44 21.72 -1.73
C PHE A 134 19.28 20.56 -2.30
N GLY A 135 18.59 19.49 -2.73
CA GLY A 135 19.21 18.28 -3.27
C GLY A 135 19.63 17.26 -2.22
N GLN A 136 19.68 17.62 -0.96
CA GLN A 136 19.98 16.70 0.12
C GLN A 136 18.78 15.77 0.37
N ARG A 137 19.03 14.44 0.44
CA ARG A 137 17.93 13.49 0.64
C ARG A 137 17.20 13.71 1.96
N PRO A 138 15.87 13.52 2.00
CA PRO A 138 15.13 13.57 3.24
C PRO A 138 15.43 12.37 4.14
N TYR A 139 15.22 12.53 5.43
CA TYR A 139 15.18 11.42 6.37
C TYR A 139 13.96 10.55 6.11
N ASN A 140 14.11 9.25 6.30
CA ASN A 140 13.05 8.26 6.16
C ASN A 140 13.20 7.14 7.20
N LEU A 141 12.32 6.14 7.16
CA LEU A 141 12.30 5.07 8.15
C LEU A 141 13.64 4.30 8.23
N PHE A 142 14.37 4.15 7.13
CA PHE A 142 15.67 3.45 7.14
C PHE A 142 16.72 4.13 8.01
N ASP A 143 16.64 5.45 8.20
CA ASP A 143 17.59 6.22 9.01
C ASP A 143 17.46 5.92 10.52
N TYR A 144 16.35 5.29 10.95
CA TYR A 144 16.09 4.91 12.34
C TYR A 144 16.51 3.45 12.65
N PHE A 145 16.89 2.67 11.64
CA PHE A 145 17.37 1.32 11.85
C PHE A 145 18.83 1.31 12.32
N PRO A 146 19.26 0.28 13.06
CA PRO A 146 20.67 0.04 13.34
C PRO A 146 21.45 -0.08 12.02
N LYS A 147 22.80 0.10 12.07
CA LYS A 147 23.63 0.01 10.87
C LYS A 147 23.62 -1.37 10.20
N ASP A 148 23.40 -2.41 10.99
CA ASP A 148 23.33 -3.80 10.50
C ASP A 148 21.87 -4.25 10.46
N PHE A 149 21.20 -4.02 9.35
CA PHE A 149 19.81 -4.42 9.12
C PHE A 149 19.65 -5.05 7.73
N LEU A 150 18.59 -5.84 7.60
CA LEU A 150 18.23 -6.53 6.37
C LEU A 150 17.00 -5.86 5.75
N ILE A 151 17.07 -5.58 4.45
CA ILE A 151 15.91 -5.14 3.66
C ILE A 151 15.32 -6.35 2.94
N VAL A 152 14.08 -6.70 3.27
CA VAL A 152 13.32 -7.73 2.55
C VAL A 152 12.29 -7.01 1.67
N VAL A 153 12.45 -7.12 0.36
CA VAL A 153 11.55 -6.51 -0.62
C VAL A 153 10.56 -7.56 -1.09
N ASP A 154 9.39 -7.55 -0.48
CA ASP A 154 8.29 -8.44 -0.87
C ASP A 154 7.61 -7.95 -2.15
N GLU A 155 7.13 -8.89 -2.97
CA GLU A 155 6.59 -8.64 -4.31
C GLU A 155 7.49 -7.68 -5.11
N SER A 156 8.79 -7.99 -5.12
CA SER A 156 9.84 -7.09 -5.65
C SER A 156 9.59 -6.63 -7.09
N HIS A 157 8.97 -7.48 -7.91
CA HIS A 157 8.59 -7.16 -9.29
C HIS A 157 7.59 -5.99 -9.41
N VAL A 158 6.90 -5.63 -8.32
CA VAL A 158 5.99 -4.48 -8.22
C VAL A 158 6.62 -3.38 -7.37
N SER A 159 7.19 -3.75 -6.21
CA SER A 159 7.72 -2.78 -5.24
C SER A 159 8.88 -1.95 -5.80
N LEU A 160 9.81 -2.58 -6.53
CA LEU A 160 10.96 -1.86 -7.09
C LEU A 160 10.57 -0.87 -8.20
N PRO A 161 9.72 -1.23 -9.20
CA PRO A 161 9.18 -0.25 -10.13
C PRO A 161 8.43 0.90 -9.46
N GLN A 162 7.69 0.64 -8.38
CA GLN A 162 7.01 1.69 -7.62
C GLN A 162 8.02 2.64 -6.97
N ILE A 163 9.04 2.13 -6.27
CA ILE A 163 10.10 2.95 -5.67
C ILE A 163 10.76 3.80 -6.76
N LYS A 164 11.04 3.22 -7.93
CA LYS A 164 11.64 3.94 -9.08
C LYS A 164 10.74 5.05 -9.62
N GLY A 165 9.43 4.87 -9.62
CA GLY A 165 8.45 5.84 -10.13
C GLY A 165 8.04 6.92 -9.14
N MET A 166 8.17 6.70 -7.83
CA MET A 166 7.63 7.58 -6.79
C MET A 166 8.19 8.99 -6.84
N PHE A 167 9.49 9.15 -7.02
CA PHE A 167 10.14 10.46 -7.05
C PHE A 167 9.60 11.34 -8.17
N ASN A 168 9.54 10.81 -9.40
CA ASN A 168 9.09 11.59 -10.55
C ASN A 168 7.62 12.00 -10.46
N GLY A 169 6.76 11.11 -9.95
CA GLY A 169 5.34 11.41 -9.75
C GLY A 169 5.11 12.50 -8.70
N ASP A 170 5.81 12.43 -7.56
CA ASP A 170 5.74 13.47 -6.52
C ASP A 170 6.31 14.80 -7.02
N ARG A 171 7.44 14.76 -7.72
CA ARG A 171 8.12 15.94 -8.27
C ARG A 171 7.20 16.71 -9.22
N ALA A 172 6.61 16.05 -10.21
CA ALA A 172 5.74 16.69 -11.20
C ALA A 172 4.53 17.37 -10.54
N ARG A 173 3.90 16.73 -9.55
CA ARG A 173 2.79 17.32 -8.79
C ARG A 173 3.22 18.55 -8.02
N LYS A 174 4.35 18.50 -7.34
CA LYS A 174 4.84 19.61 -6.50
C LYS A 174 5.36 20.79 -7.31
N GLU A 175 5.99 20.54 -8.45
CA GLU A 175 6.39 21.61 -9.37
C GLU A 175 5.21 22.48 -9.78
N THR A 176 4.07 21.86 -10.10
CA THR A 176 2.83 22.59 -10.37
C THR A 176 2.38 23.43 -9.17
N LEU A 177 2.41 22.87 -7.94
CA LEU A 177 2.03 23.61 -6.74
C LEU A 177 2.95 24.80 -6.45
N VAL A 178 4.25 24.64 -6.70
CA VAL A 178 5.24 25.73 -6.54
C VAL A 178 5.06 26.78 -7.62
N GLU A 179 4.82 26.38 -8.86
CA GLU A 179 4.64 27.33 -9.98
C GLU A 179 3.44 28.27 -9.74
N TYR A 180 2.34 27.72 -9.25
CA TYR A 180 1.09 28.45 -9.00
C TYR A 180 0.98 29.07 -7.60
N GLY A 181 2.08 29.16 -6.83
CA GLY A 181 2.12 29.87 -5.55
C GLY A 181 1.44 29.15 -4.39
N PHE A 182 1.23 27.85 -4.47
CA PHE A 182 0.66 27.08 -3.36
C PHE A 182 1.71 26.59 -2.36
N ARG A 183 2.97 26.52 -2.77
CA ARG A 183 4.10 26.04 -1.93
C ARG A 183 5.38 26.82 -2.27
N LEU A 184 6.27 26.86 -1.27
CA LEU A 184 7.66 27.30 -1.50
C LEU A 184 8.44 26.26 -2.31
N PRO A 185 9.50 26.66 -3.04
CA PRO A 185 10.39 25.72 -3.73
C PRO A 185 10.95 24.61 -2.84
N SER A 186 11.27 24.90 -1.57
CA SER A 186 11.76 23.92 -0.59
C SER A 186 10.81 22.76 -0.34
N ALA A 187 9.51 22.91 -0.62
CA ALA A 187 8.55 21.81 -0.54
C ALA A 187 8.87 20.64 -1.50
N LEU A 188 9.66 20.90 -2.56
CA LEU A 188 10.17 19.88 -3.47
C LEU A 188 11.14 18.92 -2.78
N GLU A 189 11.77 19.32 -1.68
CA GLU A 189 12.73 18.51 -0.91
C GLU A 189 12.08 17.63 0.18
N ASN A 190 10.78 17.77 0.42
CA ASN A 190 9.97 16.75 1.10
C ASN A 190 9.48 15.74 0.07
N ARG A 191 10.27 14.75 -0.24
CA ARG A 191 10.09 13.88 -1.38
C ARG A 191 10.43 12.42 -1.06
N PRO A 192 9.90 11.45 -1.81
CA PRO A 192 10.43 10.09 -1.79
C PRO A 192 11.92 10.06 -2.14
N LEU A 193 12.60 9.00 -1.74
CA LEU A 193 13.95 8.74 -2.21
C LEU A 193 13.95 8.63 -3.75
N LYS A 194 15.03 9.08 -4.36
CA LYS A 194 15.38 8.65 -5.72
C LYS A 194 15.76 7.18 -5.68
N PHE A 195 15.65 6.49 -6.80
CA PHE A 195 15.99 5.07 -6.84
C PHE A 195 17.46 4.82 -6.52
N GLU A 196 18.35 5.68 -6.99
CA GLU A 196 19.79 5.66 -6.70
C GLU A 196 20.05 5.82 -5.19
N GLU A 197 19.33 6.73 -4.52
CA GLU A 197 19.44 6.93 -3.07
C GLU A 197 18.96 5.69 -2.28
N PHE A 198 17.96 4.97 -2.82
CA PHE A 198 17.55 3.68 -2.26
C PHE A 198 18.63 2.61 -2.48
N GLU A 199 19.29 2.57 -3.64
CA GLU A 199 20.38 1.64 -3.92
C GLU A 199 21.62 1.90 -3.04
N GLU A 200 21.89 3.16 -2.68
CA GLU A 200 23.00 3.58 -1.81
C GLU A 200 22.83 3.21 -0.33
N ILE A 201 21.65 2.77 0.10
CA ILE A 201 21.45 2.31 1.48
C ILE A 201 22.31 1.09 1.72
N ASP A 202 23.25 1.19 2.67
CA ASP A 202 24.17 0.13 3.05
C ASP A 202 23.45 -0.94 3.89
N ALA A 203 22.79 -1.89 3.21
CA ALA A 203 22.09 -3.00 3.82
C ALA A 203 22.04 -4.21 2.88
N GLN A 204 22.07 -5.39 3.45
CA GLN A 204 21.80 -6.62 2.71
C GLN A 204 20.35 -6.62 2.21
N ARG A 205 20.10 -7.24 1.04
CA ARG A 205 18.78 -7.26 0.42
C ARG A 205 18.37 -8.66 0.02
N ILE A 206 17.10 -8.98 0.31
CA ILE A 206 16.43 -10.17 -0.21
C ILE A 206 15.25 -9.70 -1.04
N TYR A 207 15.18 -10.14 -2.28
CA TYR A 207 14.04 -9.88 -3.17
C TYR A 207 13.15 -11.11 -3.22
N ILE A 208 11.88 -10.96 -2.88
CA ILE A 208 10.89 -12.04 -2.87
C ILE A 208 9.86 -11.79 -3.96
N SER A 209 9.69 -12.75 -4.86
CA SER A 209 8.69 -12.66 -5.91
C SER A 209 8.40 -14.03 -6.54
N ALA A 210 7.15 -14.27 -6.89
CA ALA A 210 6.78 -15.41 -7.74
C ALA A 210 7.18 -15.20 -9.22
N THR A 211 7.42 -13.93 -9.60
CA THR A 211 7.72 -13.48 -10.97
C THR A 211 8.77 -12.37 -10.94
N PRO A 212 10.02 -12.66 -10.56
CA PRO A 212 11.05 -11.62 -10.40
C PRO A 212 11.26 -10.81 -11.68
N GLY A 213 11.66 -9.55 -11.51
CA GLY A 213 12.00 -8.64 -12.60
C GLY A 213 13.44 -8.77 -13.06
N ASP A 214 13.76 -8.11 -14.17
CA ASP A 214 15.11 -8.14 -14.72
C ASP A 214 16.13 -7.50 -13.76
N TYR A 215 15.71 -6.44 -13.06
CA TYR A 215 16.56 -5.78 -12.06
C TYR A 215 16.99 -6.72 -10.94
N GLU A 216 16.05 -7.48 -10.35
CA GLU A 216 16.36 -8.43 -9.29
C GLU A 216 17.28 -9.55 -9.78
N LEU A 217 17.02 -10.05 -10.99
CA LEU A 217 17.84 -11.10 -11.62
C LEU A 217 19.26 -10.61 -11.92
N GLU A 218 19.44 -9.36 -12.32
CA GLU A 218 20.75 -8.75 -12.54
C GLU A 218 21.51 -8.49 -11.25
N LYS A 219 20.83 -8.09 -10.17
CA LYS A 219 21.44 -7.75 -8.88
C LYS A 219 21.67 -8.96 -7.98
N ALA A 220 20.87 -10.00 -8.11
CA ALA A 220 21.00 -11.21 -7.31
C ALA A 220 22.21 -12.02 -7.78
N GLY A 221 23.05 -12.42 -6.85
CA GLY A 221 24.16 -13.34 -7.16
C GLY A 221 23.66 -14.76 -7.46
N GLU A 222 22.54 -15.15 -6.85
CA GLU A 222 21.91 -16.46 -6.98
C GLU A 222 20.39 -16.31 -6.85
N VAL A 223 19.67 -17.12 -7.64
CA VAL A 223 18.21 -17.25 -7.54
C VAL A 223 17.90 -18.51 -6.74
N VAL A 224 17.31 -18.32 -5.55
CA VAL A 224 16.89 -19.43 -4.70
C VAL A 224 15.41 -19.68 -4.91
N GLU A 225 15.05 -20.90 -5.31
CA GLU A 225 13.66 -21.29 -5.53
C GLU A 225 13.06 -21.93 -4.27
N GLN A 226 11.92 -21.41 -3.83
CA GLN A 226 11.10 -22.01 -2.80
C GLN A 226 9.74 -22.39 -3.40
N ILE A 227 9.67 -23.55 -4.04
CA ILE A 227 8.49 -24.05 -4.76
C ILE A 227 7.63 -24.92 -3.86
N ILE A 228 8.27 -25.72 -2.98
CA ILE A 228 7.57 -26.70 -2.16
C ILE A 228 6.68 -26.02 -1.11
N ARG A 229 5.40 -26.41 -1.11
CA ARG A 229 4.40 -26.04 -0.10
C ARG A 229 4.24 -27.19 0.89
N PRO A 230 4.43 -26.95 2.21
CA PRO A 230 4.23 -28.00 3.24
C PRO A 230 2.81 -28.58 3.25
N THR A 231 1.81 -27.84 2.79
CA THR A 231 0.41 -28.28 2.65
C THR A 231 0.20 -29.29 1.53
N GLY A 232 1.18 -29.49 0.66
CA GLY A 232 1.08 -30.31 -0.53
C GLY A 232 0.26 -29.73 -1.67
N LEU A 233 -0.25 -28.51 -1.51
CA LEU A 233 -1.09 -27.85 -2.54
C LEU A 233 -0.30 -27.63 -3.83
N LEU A 234 -0.89 -28.09 -4.94
CA LEU A 234 -0.31 -27.97 -6.27
C LEU A 234 -0.61 -26.60 -6.90
N ASP A 235 0.24 -26.16 -7.81
CA ASP A 235 -0.18 -25.14 -8.75
C ASP A 235 -1.37 -25.63 -9.57
N PRO A 236 -2.32 -24.76 -9.95
CA PRO A 236 -3.54 -25.20 -10.61
C PRO A 236 -3.28 -25.79 -12.00
N SER A 237 -4.13 -26.70 -12.44
CA SER A 237 -4.12 -27.14 -13.83
C SER A 237 -4.61 -26.01 -14.73
N VAL A 238 -3.98 -25.85 -15.90
CA VAL A 238 -4.33 -24.80 -16.86
C VAL A 238 -4.86 -25.45 -18.14
N GLU A 239 -6.05 -25.05 -18.55
CA GLU A 239 -6.69 -25.48 -19.78
C GLU A 239 -6.93 -24.28 -20.71
N VAL A 240 -6.68 -24.43 -22.01
CA VAL A 240 -6.95 -23.40 -23.00
C VAL A 240 -8.17 -23.85 -23.83
N ARG A 241 -9.18 -22.98 -23.90
CA ARG A 241 -10.42 -23.23 -24.65
C ARG A 241 -10.65 -22.11 -25.67
N LYS A 242 -11.39 -22.43 -26.75
CA LYS A 242 -11.74 -21.44 -27.77
C LYS A 242 -12.67 -20.36 -27.25
N THR A 243 -12.58 -19.17 -27.84
CA THR A 243 -13.46 -18.05 -27.49
C THR A 243 -14.89 -18.23 -27.98
N MET A 244 -15.09 -18.99 -29.06
CA MET A 244 -16.44 -19.32 -29.54
C MET A 244 -17.19 -20.13 -28.50
N GLY A 245 -18.36 -19.63 -28.05
CA GLY A 245 -19.16 -20.29 -27.00
C GLY A 245 -18.58 -20.12 -25.58
N GLN A 246 -17.60 -19.23 -25.38
CA GLN A 246 -16.93 -19.08 -24.10
C GLN A 246 -17.87 -18.73 -22.95
N ILE A 247 -18.89 -17.90 -23.18
CA ILE A 247 -19.83 -17.48 -22.13
C ILE A 247 -20.72 -18.64 -21.66
N ASP A 248 -21.23 -19.43 -22.56
CA ASP A 248 -22.05 -20.62 -22.22
C ASP A 248 -21.20 -21.66 -21.49
N ASN A 249 -19.98 -21.88 -21.96
CA ASN A 249 -19.02 -22.77 -21.31
C ASN A 249 -18.65 -22.29 -19.93
N LEU A 250 -18.35 -21.00 -19.78
CA LEU A 250 -18.02 -20.37 -18.49
C LEU A 250 -19.18 -20.49 -17.49
N LEU A 251 -20.42 -20.29 -17.96
CA LEU A 251 -21.61 -20.40 -17.13
C LEU A 251 -21.79 -21.86 -16.62
N GLU A 252 -21.54 -22.87 -17.45
CA GLU A 252 -21.55 -24.27 -17.05
C GLU A 252 -20.49 -24.56 -15.97
N GLU A 253 -19.25 -24.04 -16.15
CA GLU A 253 -18.15 -24.24 -15.20
C GLU A 253 -18.42 -23.54 -13.86
N ILE A 254 -19.02 -22.34 -13.87
CA ILE A 254 -19.45 -21.64 -12.66
C ILE A 254 -20.49 -22.46 -11.90
N ARG A 255 -21.49 -23.01 -12.59
CA ARG A 255 -22.54 -23.86 -11.96
C ARG A 255 -21.96 -25.11 -11.33
N LYS A 256 -20.94 -25.73 -11.96
CA LYS A 256 -20.22 -26.87 -11.37
C LYS A 256 -19.52 -26.50 -10.07
N ASN A 257 -18.89 -25.34 -10.04
CA ASN A 257 -18.22 -24.83 -8.82
C ASN A 257 -19.22 -24.52 -7.70
N ILE A 258 -20.32 -23.86 -8.02
CA ILE A 258 -21.38 -23.57 -7.05
C ILE A 258 -21.93 -24.86 -6.44
N ALA A 259 -22.10 -25.92 -7.23
CA ALA A 259 -22.62 -27.22 -6.76
C ALA A 259 -21.73 -27.87 -5.69
N VAL A 260 -20.43 -27.56 -5.66
CA VAL A 260 -19.46 -28.01 -4.65
C VAL A 260 -19.08 -26.93 -3.64
N ASN A 261 -19.84 -25.84 -3.61
CA ASN A 261 -19.63 -24.67 -2.71
C ASN A 261 -18.26 -24.00 -2.86
N GLU A 262 -17.71 -23.98 -4.06
CA GLU A 262 -16.45 -23.31 -4.40
C GLU A 262 -16.71 -22.02 -5.20
N ARG A 263 -15.74 -21.12 -5.22
CA ARG A 263 -15.86 -19.78 -5.81
C ARG A 263 -15.09 -19.69 -7.12
N THR A 264 -15.52 -18.73 -7.95
CA THR A 264 -14.92 -18.47 -9.27
C THR A 264 -14.43 -17.03 -9.36
N LEU A 265 -13.20 -16.84 -9.82
CA LEU A 265 -12.68 -15.52 -10.25
C LEU A 265 -12.68 -15.43 -11.78
N ILE A 266 -13.10 -14.29 -12.30
CA ILE A 266 -13.10 -14.03 -13.75
C ILE A 266 -12.35 -12.74 -14.03
N THR A 267 -11.36 -12.82 -14.91
CA THR A 267 -10.62 -11.62 -15.35
C THR A 267 -10.97 -11.23 -16.78
N THR A 268 -11.28 -9.95 -16.96
CA THR A 268 -11.57 -9.34 -18.26
C THR A 268 -10.50 -8.30 -18.62
N LEU A 269 -10.52 -7.77 -19.84
CA LEU A 269 -9.57 -6.74 -20.28
C LEU A 269 -10.08 -5.31 -20.10
N THR A 270 -11.41 -5.13 -20.13
CA THR A 270 -12.01 -3.79 -20.10
C THR A 270 -13.09 -3.68 -19.04
N VAL A 271 -13.30 -2.44 -18.55
CA VAL A 271 -14.40 -2.09 -17.63
C VAL A 271 -15.73 -2.52 -18.21
N LYS A 272 -16.02 -2.13 -19.45
CA LYS A 272 -17.28 -2.45 -20.13
C LYS A 272 -17.54 -3.94 -20.18
N MET A 273 -16.54 -4.74 -20.55
CA MET A 273 -16.70 -6.20 -20.59
C MET A 273 -16.97 -6.80 -19.21
N ALA A 274 -16.33 -6.28 -18.16
CA ALA A 274 -16.58 -6.72 -16.78
C ALA A 274 -18.01 -6.39 -16.33
N GLU A 275 -18.50 -5.20 -16.65
CA GLU A 275 -19.87 -4.75 -16.32
C GLU A 275 -20.93 -5.54 -17.07
N ASP A 276 -20.74 -5.71 -18.38
CA ASP A 276 -21.65 -6.47 -19.25
C ASP A 276 -21.74 -7.92 -18.78
N LEU A 277 -20.58 -8.54 -18.50
CA LEU A 277 -20.53 -9.92 -17.98
C LEU A 277 -21.17 -10.05 -16.60
N THR A 278 -20.91 -9.12 -15.70
CA THR A 278 -21.52 -9.09 -14.36
C THR A 278 -23.05 -9.01 -14.46
N SER A 279 -23.54 -8.13 -15.33
CA SER A 279 -24.97 -7.95 -15.57
C SER A 279 -25.60 -9.20 -16.15
N PHE A 280 -24.95 -9.83 -17.12
CA PHE A 280 -25.41 -11.08 -17.72
C PHE A 280 -25.48 -12.21 -16.70
N LEU A 281 -24.43 -12.42 -15.90
CA LEU A 281 -24.39 -13.47 -14.89
C LEU A 281 -25.44 -13.27 -13.79
N LYS A 282 -25.72 -12.01 -13.39
CA LYS A 282 -26.82 -11.69 -12.46
C LYS A 282 -28.19 -12.04 -13.05
N GLN A 283 -28.41 -11.81 -14.35
CA GLN A 283 -29.64 -12.22 -15.04
C GLN A 283 -29.81 -13.75 -15.08
N GLN A 284 -28.72 -14.50 -14.97
CA GLN A 284 -28.74 -15.98 -14.84
C GLN A 284 -28.95 -16.46 -13.39
N ASN A 285 -29.36 -15.53 -12.47
CA ASN A 285 -29.59 -15.78 -11.05
C ASN A 285 -28.32 -16.20 -10.27
N LEU A 286 -27.14 -15.78 -10.69
CA LEU A 286 -25.90 -16.03 -9.98
C LEU A 286 -25.59 -14.86 -9.04
N LYS A 287 -24.98 -15.15 -7.90
CA LYS A 287 -24.50 -14.17 -6.93
C LYS A 287 -23.12 -13.65 -7.36
N VAL A 288 -23.10 -12.50 -8.02
CA VAL A 288 -21.90 -11.95 -8.65
C VAL A 288 -21.53 -10.60 -8.08
N ALA A 289 -20.28 -10.43 -7.70
CA ALA A 289 -19.67 -9.14 -7.39
C ALA A 289 -18.74 -8.68 -8.53
N TYR A 290 -18.65 -7.37 -8.69
CA TYR A 290 -17.69 -6.71 -9.59
C TYR A 290 -16.72 -5.85 -8.78
N LEU A 291 -15.44 -6.03 -9.03
CA LEU A 291 -14.38 -5.27 -8.43
C LEU A 291 -13.72 -4.37 -9.46
N HIS A 292 -13.95 -3.06 -9.38
CA HIS A 292 -13.36 -2.07 -10.28
C HIS A 292 -12.25 -1.24 -9.59
N HIS A 293 -11.51 -0.44 -10.37
CA HIS A 293 -10.35 0.31 -9.88
C HIS A 293 -10.71 1.44 -8.89
N GLU A 294 -11.94 1.94 -8.95
CA GLU A 294 -12.44 3.00 -8.06
C GLU A 294 -13.02 2.46 -6.74
N THR A 295 -13.16 1.13 -6.61
CA THR A 295 -13.66 0.52 -5.38
C THR A 295 -12.76 0.90 -4.21
N LYS A 296 -13.34 1.55 -3.20
CA LYS A 296 -12.61 1.99 -2.01
C LYS A 296 -12.07 0.79 -1.23
N THR A 297 -10.96 1.00 -0.49
CA THR A 297 -10.28 -0.09 0.22
C THR A 297 -11.21 -0.85 1.18
N LEU A 298 -12.05 -0.15 1.94
CA LEU A 298 -13.01 -0.80 2.86
C LEU A 298 -14.07 -1.61 2.11
N GLU A 299 -14.62 -1.07 1.04
CA GLU A 299 -15.60 -1.75 0.19
C GLU A 299 -14.99 -2.99 -0.48
N ARG A 300 -13.75 -2.88 -0.96
CA ARG A 300 -13.00 -4.02 -1.50
C ARG A 300 -12.84 -5.13 -0.46
N SER A 301 -12.46 -4.79 0.77
CA SER A 301 -12.32 -5.75 1.85
C SER A 301 -13.66 -6.44 2.18
N GLN A 302 -14.76 -5.68 2.13
CA GLN A 302 -16.10 -6.23 2.36
C GLN A 302 -16.50 -7.21 1.23
N ILE A 303 -16.30 -6.85 -0.03
CA ILE A 303 -16.59 -7.73 -1.19
C ILE A 303 -15.81 -9.05 -1.08
N ILE A 304 -14.54 -8.98 -0.71
CA ILE A 304 -13.69 -10.17 -0.52
C ILE A 304 -14.20 -11.03 0.63
N HIS A 305 -14.55 -10.42 1.74
CA HIS A 305 -15.11 -11.10 2.90
C HIS A 305 -16.45 -11.80 2.56
N ASP A 306 -17.32 -11.13 1.83
CA ASP A 306 -18.61 -11.65 1.39
C ASP A 306 -18.46 -12.80 0.38
N LEU A 307 -17.46 -12.73 -0.51
CA LEU A 307 -17.10 -13.85 -1.40
C LEU A 307 -16.69 -15.08 -0.59
N ARG A 308 -15.85 -14.90 0.43
CA ARG A 308 -15.44 -15.99 1.32
C ARG A 308 -16.61 -16.59 2.09
N LYS A 309 -17.53 -15.78 2.57
CA LYS A 309 -18.76 -16.24 3.25
C LYS A 309 -19.77 -16.93 2.34
N GLY A 310 -19.65 -16.75 1.01
CA GLY A 310 -20.60 -17.31 0.05
C GLY A 310 -21.82 -16.43 -0.23
N GLU A 311 -21.76 -15.15 0.15
CA GLU A 311 -22.73 -14.16 -0.31
C GLU A 311 -22.57 -13.90 -1.82
N TYR A 312 -21.36 -14.13 -2.34
CA TYR A 312 -21.05 -14.16 -3.77
C TYR A 312 -20.44 -15.51 -4.15
N ASP A 313 -20.80 -16.01 -5.33
CA ASP A 313 -20.24 -17.20 -5.94
C ASP A 313 -19.15 -16.87 -6.95
N VAL A 314 -19.24 -15.67 -7.53
CA VAL A 314 -18.37 -15.20 -8.61
C VAL A 314 -17.89 -13.79 -8.32
N LEU A 315 -16.60 -13.57 -8.54
CA LEU A 315 -16.00 -12.23 -8.55
C LEU A 315 -15.45 -11.93 -9.95
N VAL A 316 -15.93 -10.85 -10.54
CA VAL A 316 -15.46 -10.35 -11.85
C VAL A 316 -14.59 -9.13 -11.63
N GLY A 317 -13.50 -9.01 -12.39
CA GLY A 317 -12.68 -7.80 -12.37
C GLY A 317 -11.67 -7.77 -13.52
N ILE A 318 -11.05 -6.59 -13.71
CA ILE A 318 -10.03 -6.40 -14.76
C ILE A 318 -8.66 -6.81 -14.23
N ASN A 319 -8.32 -6.31 -13.07
CA ASN A 319 -7.04 -6.56 -12.41
C ASN A 319 -7.27 -7.08 -11.00
N LEU A 320 -7.62 -8.35 -10.91
CA LEU A 320 -7.76 -9.07 -9.63
C LEU A 320 -6.40 -9.51 -9.06
N LEU A 321 -5.30 -9.03 -9.69
CA LEU A 321 -3.93 -9.45 -9.43
C LEU A 321 -3.24 -8.68 -8.31
N ARG A 322 -3.89 -7.64 -7.78
CA ARG A 322 -3.25 -6.85 -6.73
C ARG A 322 -2.99 -7.74 -5.53
N GLU A 323 -1.84 -7.54 -4.93
CA GLU A 323 -1.29 -8.27 -3.80
C GLU A 323 -2.32 -8.37 -2.66
N GLY A 324 -2.19 -9.39 -1.83
CA GLY A 324 -3.01 -9.55 -0.62
C GLY A 324 -4.37 -10.23 -0.81
N LEU A 325 -4.64 -10.89 -1.95
CA LEU A 325 -5.81 -11.76 -2.11
C LEU A 325 -5.44 -13.21 -1.77
N ASP A 326 -5.82 -13.65 -0.60
CA ASP A 326 -5.76 -15.05 -0.19
C ASP A 326 -7.18 -15.62 -0.09
N LEU A 327 -7.55 -16.44 -1.10
CA LEU A 327 -8.91 -16.93 -1.30
C LEU A 327 -8.90 -18.46 -1.46
N PRO A 328 -8.76 -19.21 -0.37
CA PRO A 328 -8.73 -20.68 -0.44
C PRO A 328 -10.04 -21.29 -0.97
N GLU A 329 -11.15 -20.56 -0.92
CA GLU A 329 -12.45 -20.96 -1.44
C GLU A 329 -12.53 -20.94 -2.99
N VAL A 330 -11.57 -20.25 -3.64
CA VAL A 330 -11.51 -20.12 -5.10
C VAL A 330 -10.83 -21.33 -5.71
N SER A 331 -11.56 -22.11 -6.48
CA SER A 331 -11.05 -23.27 -7.21
C SER A 331 -10.98 -23.03 -8.72
N LEU A 332 -11.74 -22.07 -9.27
CA LEU A 332 -11.70 -21.74 -10.68
C LEU A 332 -11.27 -20.28 -10.91
N VAL A 333 -10.28 -20.11 -11.76
CA VAL A 333 -9.93 -18.82 -12.35
C VAL A 333 -10.19 -18.89 -13.85
N ALA A 334 -11.05 -18.01 -14.36
CA ALA A 334 -11.32 -17.88 -15.79
C ALA A 334 -10.67 -16.60 -16.33
N ILE A 335 -9.87 -16.75 -17.37
CA ILE A 335 -9.17 -15.66 -18.03
C ILE A 335 -9.75 -15.49 -19.43
N LEU A 336 -10.57 -14.44 -19.63
CA LEU A 336 -11.12 -14.11 -20.93
C LEU A 336 -10.10 -13.35 -21.78
N ASP A 337 -10.17 -13.55 -23.09
CA ASP A 337 -9.23 -12.92 -24.04
C ASP A 337 -7.74 -13.09 -23.61
N ALA A 338 -7.37 -14.31 -23.26
CA ALA A 338 -6.02 -14.60 -22.79
C ALA A 338 -4.95 -14.40 -23.87
N ASP A 339 -5.32 -14.44 -25.14
CA ASP A 339 -4.45 -14.22 -26.30
C ASP A 339 -4.32 -12.75 -26.74
N LYS A 340 -4.94 -11.81 -26.04
CA LYS A 340 -4.80 -10.38 -26.30
C LYS A 340 -3.59 -9.85 -25.59
N GLU A 341 -2.43 -9.87 -26.23
CA GLU A 341 -1.17 -9.42 -25.67
C GLU A 341 -1.27 -7.99 -25.13
N GLY A 342 -0.63 -7.74 -23.99
CA GLY A 342 -0.61 -6.49 -23.28
C GLY A 342 -0.24 -6.67 -21.81
N PHE A 343 -0.18 -5.58 -21.06
CA PHE A 343 0.23 -5.59 -19.65
C PHE A 343 -0.56 -6.61 -18.80
N LEU A 344 -1.87 -6.69 -18.98
CA LEU A 344 -2.76 -7.61 -18.23
C LEU A 344 -2.68 -9.07 -18.67
N ARG A 345 -2.00 -9.38 -19.77
CA ARG A 345 -1.84 -10.72 -20.34
C ARG A 345 -0.37 -11.03 -20.60
N SER A 346 0.55 -10.31 -19.98
CA SER A 346 1.97 -10.64 -19.96
C SER A 346 2.20 -11.96 -19.19
N GLU A 347 3.31 -12.61 -19.43
CA GLU A 347 3.72 -13.83 -18.71
C GLU A 347 3.57 -13.67 -17.18
N LYS A 348 4.13 -12.60 -16.62
CA LYS A 348 4.06 -12.30 -15.18
C LYS A 348 2.62 -12.14 -14.69
N SER A 349 1.80 -11.38 -15.41
CA SER A 349 0.38 -11.20 -15.09
C SER A 349 -0.40 -12.51 -15.12
N LEU A 350 -0.13 -13.35 -16.11
CA LEU A 350 -0.79 -14.66 -16.22
C LEU A 350 -0.39 -15.57 -15.07
N ILE A 351 0.90 -15.69 -14.73
CA ILE A 351 1.38 -16.48 -13.58
C ILE A 351 0.73 -16.02 -12.28
N GLN A 352 0.66 -14.71 -12.05
CA GLN A 352 0.03 -14.14 -10.85
C GLN A 352 -1.47 -14.47 -10.79
N THR A 353 -2.17 -14.39 -11.94
CA THR A 353 -3.59 -14.73 -12.04
C THR A 353 -3.82 -16.22 -11.78
N ILE A 354 -3.05 -17.07 -12.41
CA ILE A 354 -3.08 -18.53 -12.22
C ILE A 354 -2.90 -18.87 -10.74
N GLY A 355 -1.93 -18.22 -10.08
CA GLY A 355 -1.63 -18.45 -8.68
C GLY A 355 -2.79 -18.18 -7.70
N ARG A 356 -3.84 -17.44 -8.12
CA ARG A 356 -5.03 -17.22 -7.28
C ARG A 356 -5.84 -18.49 -7.01
N ALA A 357 -5.75 -19.51 -7.86
CA ALA A 357 -6.37 -20.82 -7.62
C ALA A 357 -5.44 -21.83 -6.90
N ALA A 358 -4.20 -21.45 -6.57
CA ALA A 358 -3.21 -22.36 -5.98
C ALA A 358 -3.42 -22.64 -4.48
N ARG A 359 -4.40 -22.02 -3.84
CA ARG A 359 -4.77 -22.23 -2.42
C ARG A 359 -5.86 -23.28 -2.23
N ASN A 360 -6.44 -23.78 -3.32
CA ASN A 360 -7.47 -24.79 -3.32
C ASN A 360 -6.92 -26.11 -3.90
N ALA A 361 -7.24 -27.24 -3.27
CA ALA A 361 -6.80 -28.55 -3.73
C ALA A 361 -7.39 -28.93 -5.12
N HIS A 362 -8.53 -28.33 -5.49
CA HIS A 362 -9.19 -28.50 -6.79
C HIS A 362 -8.87 -27.32 -7.75
N GLY A 363 -7.80 -26.57 -7.47
CA GLY A 363 -7.43 -25.39 -8.23
C GLY A 363 -7.26 -25.65 -9.72
N ARG A 364 -7.99 -24.91 -10.55
CA ARG A 364 -7.91 -24.98 -12.01
C ARG A 364 -8.08 -23.61 -12.65
N VAL A 365 -7.52 -23.47 -13.84
CA VAL A 365 -7.58 -22.23 -14.64
C VAL A 365 -8.06 -22.55 -16.03
N ILE A 366 -8.99 -21.76 -16.54
CA ILE A 366 -9.42 -21.82 -17.94
C ILE A 366 -9.02 -20.50 -18.60
N MET A 367 -8.21 -20.61 -19.64
CA MET A 367 -7.85 -19.52 -20.53
C MET A 367 -8.67 -19.60 -21.81
N TYR A 368 -9.50 -18.60 -22.06
CA TYR A 368 -10.23 -18.50 -23.33
C TYR A 368 -9.38 -17.74 -24.36
N ALA A 369 -8.97 -18.43 -25.40
CA ALA A 369 -8.06 -17.93 -26.40
C ALA A 369 -8.22 -18.68 -27.73
N ASP A 370 -8.08 -17.97 -28.86
CA ASP A 370 -8.08 -18.58 -30.19
C ASP A 370 -6.68 -18.94 -30.67
N LYS A 371 -5.67 -18.25 -30.13
CA LYS A 371 -4.26 -18.46 -30.44
C LYS A 371 -3.45 -18.65 -29.16
N MET A 372 -2.42 -19.49 -29.23
CA MET A 372 -1.42 -19.58 -28.14
C MET A 372 -0.39 -18.47 -28.36
N THR A 373 -0.26 -17.59 -27.37
CA THR A 373 0.78 -16.54 -27.39
C THR A 373 2.04 -17.00 -26.64
N ASP A 374 3.17 -16.29 -26.86
CA ASP A 374 4.41 -16.58 -26.13
C ASP A 374 4.23 -16.40 -24.62
N SER A 375 3.51 -15.36 -24.20
CA SER A 375 3.20 -15.11 -22.80
C SER A 375 2.38 -16.23 -22.15
N MET A 376 1.35 -16.71 -22.86
CA MET A 376 0.55 -17.87 -22.41
C MET A 376 1.42 -19.13 -22.32
N ASN A 377 2.20 -19.41 -23.34
CA ASN A 377 3.04 -20.61 -23.36
C ASN A 377 4.05 -20.62 -22.23
N LYS A 378 4.73 -19.51 -21.97
CA LYS A 378 5.68 -19.38 -20.86
C LYS A 378 4.98 -19.54 -19.51
N ALA A 379 3.84 -18.88 -19.31
CA ALA A 379 3.08 -18.96 -18.05
C ALA A 379 2.59 -20.39 -17.77
N ILE A 380 2.07 -21.09 -18.78
CA ILE A 380 1.63 -22.48 -18.66
C ILE A 380 2.81 -23.41 -18.39
N THR A 381 3.91 -23.25 -19.11
CA THR A 381 5.12 -24.07 -18.94
C THR A 381 5.67 -23.93 -17.52
N GLU A 382 5.79 -22.70 -17.02
CA GLU A 382 6.29 -22.47 -15.66
C GLU A 382 5.33 -23.00 -14.60
N THR A 383 4.04 -22.83 -14.76
CA THR A 383 3.03 -23.40 -13.85
C THR A 383 3.10 -24.92 -13.81
N ASN A 384 3.21 -25.56 -14.96
CA ASN A 384 3.35 -27.01 -15.04
C ASN A 384 4.67 -27.51 -14.43
N ARG A 385 5.79 -26.78 -14.63
CA ARG A 385 7.07 -27.08 -14.00
C ARG A 385 6.95 -27.10 -12.47
N ARG A 386 6.39 -26.03 -11.89
CA ARG A 386 6.19 -25.92 -10.44
C ARG A 386 5.26 -27.01 -9.92
N ARG A 387 4.18 -27.28 -10.64
CA ARG A 387 3.23 -28.33 -10.32
C ARG A 387 3.90 -29.70 -10.27
N SER A 388 4.71 -30.06 -11.26
CA SER A 388 5.42 -31.35 -11.33
C SER A 388 6.42 -31.53 -10.20
N ILE A 389 7.14 -30.46 -9.80
CA ILE A 389 8.05 -30.49 -8.66
C ILE A 389 7.31 -30.79 -7.36
N GLN A 390 6.17 -30.12 -7.13
CA GLN A 390 5.35 -30.35 -5.95
C GLN A 390 4.70 -31.75 -5.95
N GLU A 391 4.23 -32.25 -7.11
CA GLU A 391 3.67 -33.59 -7.25
C GLU A 391 4.72 -34.67 -6.92
N ALA A 392 5.95 -34.53 -7.41
CA ALA A 392 7.05 -35.45 -7.10
C ALA A 392 7.37 -35.45 -5.59
N TYR A 393 7.46 -34.28 -5.00
CA TYR A 393 7.67 -34.14 -3.55
C TYR A 393 6.55 -34.77 -2.73
N ASN A 394 5.29 -34.55 -3.10
CA ASN A 394 4.12 -35.13 -2.43
C ASN A 394 4.16 -36.66 -2.50
N ALA A 395 4.49 -37.20 -3.66
CA ALA A 395 4.59 -38.67 -3.86
C ALA A 395 5.69 -39.28 -3.00
N GLU A 396 6.88 -38.66 -2.95
CA GLU A 396 8.00 -39.10 -2.15
C GLU A 396 7.71 -39.09 -0.65
N HIS A 397 6.99 -38.06 -0.17
CA HIS A 397 6.71 -37.86 1.26
C HIS A 397 5.31 -38.34 1.70
N GLY A 398 4.52 -38.93 0.82
CA GLY A 398 3.18 -39.42 1.12
C GLY A 398 2.21 -38.30 1.50
N ILE A 399 2.40 -37.09 0.98
CA ILE A 399 1.56 -35.93 1.30
C ILE A 399 0.35 -35.90 0.39
N VAL A 400 -0.84 -35.76 0.99
CA VAL A 400 -2.10 -35.54 0.27
C VAL A 400 -2.47 -34.05 0.36
N PRO A 401 -2.63 -33.37 -0.81
CA PRO A 401 -3.00 -31.96 -0.82
C PRO A 401 -4.32 -31.70 -0.07
N LYS A 402 -4.36 -30.68 0.78
CA LYS A 402 -5.58 -30.26 1.49
C LYS A 402 -5.75 -28.76 1.38
N THR A 403 -6.97 -28.32 1.02
CA THR A 403 -7.33 -26.91 1.05
C THR A 403 -7.20 -26.37 2.48
N ILE A 404 -6.61 -25.19 2.62
CA ILE A 404 -6.51 -24.49 3.91
C ILE A 404 -7.89 -23.90 4.21
N ILE A 405 -8.47 -24.27 5.34
CA ILE A 405 -9.78 -23.79 5.81
C ILE A 405 -9.59 -22.67 6.82
#